data_bedb82e0efb572e60a8e8545f79c5ce0
#
_entry.id   bedb82e0efb572e60a8e8545f79c5ce0
#
_cell.length_a   1.000
_cell.length_b   1.000
_cell.length_c   1.000
_cell.angle_alpha   90.00
_cell.angle_beta   90.00
_cell.angle_gamma   90.00
#
_symmetry.space_group_name_H-M   'P 1'
#
loop_
_entity.id
_entity.type
_entity.pdbx_description
1 polymer ?
#
loop_
_entity_poly.entity_id
_entity_poly.type
_entity_poly.pdbx_seq_one_letter_code
_entity_poly.pdbx_strand_id
1 'polypeptide(L)'
;MSVTSYINEFRSIASAHPGPVDDSAEWVFGDDPQHLVFGMITHGNETGSLPAIRPFVDHLETQHQFKGKVSLFLGNVRAAMVNKRYTEADLNRVFTEQPSTSYERDRALELSTILKSASLLVDFHQTILASNEPFYIFPYHRPGYYWARLLAGAKYLVTRHPNYQFSAGSMCTDEYVLAHGGAGVTLEMGQAGTSDWATDLTLTTMKRALSIAASLEDETHLESLANRGDT
;
A
#
# COMPACT_ATOMS: atom_id res chain seq x y z
N MET A 1 20.11 4.71 -7.49
CA MET A 1 20.19 5.37 -6.16
C MET A 1 20.27 4.31 -5.07
N SER A 2 20.79 4.64 -3.87
CA SER A 2 20.75 3.73 -2.72
C SER A 2 19.41 3.79 -2.00
N VAL A 3 19.08 2.78 -1.18
CA VAL A 3 17.87 2.79 -0.33
C VAL A 3 17.84 4.04 0.56
N THR A 4 18.99 4.39 1.15
CA THR A 4 19.12 5.62 1.96
C THR A 4 18.79 6.88 1.16
N SER A 5 19.19 6.95 -0.12
CA SER A 5 18.86 8.10 -0.97
C SER A 5 17.37 8.23 -1.21
N TYR A 6 16.67 7.14 -1.48
CA TYR A 6 15.20 7.13 -1.65
C TYR A 6 14.48 7.53 -0.36
N ILE A 7 14.91 7.01 0.79
CA ILE A 7 14.34 7.38 2.09
C ILE A 7 14.53 8.87 2.36
N ASN A 8 15.71 9.43 2.09
CA ASN A 8 15.97 10.86 2.29
C ASN A 8 15.14 11.73 1.32
N GLU A 9 14.99 11.30 0.07
CA GLU A 9 14.11 11.98 -0.89
C GLU A 9 12.65 11.96 -0.42
N PHE A 10 12.15 10.81 0.05
CA PHE A 10 10.80 10.72 0.63
C PHE A 10 10.64 11.66 1.85
N ARG A 11 11.61 11.71 2.74
CA ARG A 11 11.58 12.63 3.89
C ARG A 11 11.56 14.10 3.49
N SER A 12 12.21 14.46 2.38
CA SER A 12 12.10 15.80 1.80
C SER A 12 10.68 16.08 1.31
N ILE A 13 10.03 15.09 0.66
CA ILE A 13 8.62 15.17 0.26
C ILE A 13 7.71 15.30 1.49
N ALA A 14 7.89 14.43 2.48
CA ALA A 14 7.11 14.43 3.72
C ALA A 14 7.27 15.75 4.52
N SER A 15 8.42 16.42 4.42
CA SER A 15 8.61 17.72 5.03
C SER A 15 7.79 18.82 4.36
N ALA A 16 7.52 18.71 3.06
CA ALA A 16 6.65 19.64 2.32
C ALA A 16 5.16 19.27 2.46
N HIS A 17 4.85 18.00 2.62
CA HIS A 17 3.50 17.42 2.74
C HIS A 17 3.42 16.50 3.94
N PRO A 18 3.47 17.03 5.19
CA PRO A 18 3.58 16.17 6.37
C PRO A 18 2.32 15.32 6.55
N GLY A 19 2.54 14.01 6.64
CA GLY A 19 1.52 13.07 7.08
C GLY A 19 1.39 13.04 8.62
N PRO A 20 0.45 12.25 9.16
CA PRO A 20 0.16 12.23 10.59
C PRO A 20 1.23 11.54 11.45
N VAL A 21 2.17 10.81 10.84
CA VAL A 21 3.25 10.09 11.53
C VAL A 21 4.56 10.24 10.78
N ASP A 22 5.67 9.94 11.43
CA ASP A 22 7.00 9.96 10.81
C ASP A 22 7.05 9.08 9.56
N ASP A 23 7.89 9.45 8.60
CA ASP A 23 8.01 8.75 7.32
C ASP A 23 6.66 8.53 6.62
N SER A 24 5.74 9.52 6.71
CA SER A 24 4.51 9.59 5.94
C SER A 24 4.29 10.97 5.32
N ALA A 25 3.62 11.00 4.16
CA ALA A 25 3.24 12.22 3.45
C ALA A 25 1.75 12.17 3.10
N GLU A 26 1.06 13.33 3.13
CA GLU A 26 -0.38 13.40 2.90
C GLU A 26 -0.76 14.60 2.03
N TRP A 27 -1.70 14.40 1.11
CA TRP A 27 -2.32 15.41 0.26
C TRP A 27 -3.84 15.36 0.42
N VAL A 28 -4.46 16.53 0.53
CA VAL A 28 -5.92 16.69 0.54
C VAL A 28 -6.29 17.62 -0.61
N PHE A 29 -7.05 17.13 -1.59
CA PHE A 29 -7.36 17.86 -2.83
C PHE A 29 -8.76 18.47 -2.87
N GLY A 30 -9.65 18.07 -1.97
CA GLY A 30 -11.02 18.53 -1.89
C GLY A 30 -11.76 17.87 -0.73
N ASP A 31 -13.06 17.73 -0.87
CA ASP A 31 -14.00 17.25 0.15
C ASP A 31 -14.54 15.82 -0.09
N ASP A 32 -14.04 15.13 -1.12
CA ASP A 32 -14.39 13.73 -1.33
C ASP A 32 -13.90 12.88 -0.14
N PRO A 33 -14.74 12.05 0.47
CA PRO A 33 -14.37 11.26 1.64
C PRO A 33 -13.39 10.12 1.32
N GLN A 34 -13.12 9.83 0.07
CA GLN A 34 -12.20 8.76 -0.31
C GLN A 34 -10.76 9.06 0.16
N HIS A 35 -10.14 8.04 0.75
CA HIS A 35 -8.76 8.10 1.20
C HIS A 35 -7.97 6.94 0.58
N LEU A 36 -7.08 7.27 -0.37
CA LEU A 36 -6.14 6.32 -0.97
C LEU A 36 -4.85 6.29 -0.17
N VAL A 37 -4.43 5.11 0.23
CA VAL A 37 -3.21 4.89 1.01
C VAL A 37 -2.28 3.95 0.25
N PHE A 38 -1.02 4.32 0.13
CA PHE A 38 0.02 3.52 -0.52
C PHE A 38 1.15 3.25 0.47
N GLY A 39 1.31 1.96 0.81
CA GLY A 39 2.34 1.47 1.73
C GLY A 39 3.56 0.94 0.98
N MET A 40 4.75 1.28 1.45
CA MET A 40 6.02 0.84 0.88
C MET A 40 6.94 0.36 1.98
N ILE A 41 7.80 -0.61 1.68
CA ILE A 41 8.77 -1.20 2.62
C ILE A 41 8.16 -1.60 3.97
N THR A 42 6.94 -2.14 3.98
CA THR A 42 6.38 -2.81 5.16
C THR A 42 7.34 -3.92 5.63
N HIS A 43 8.01 -4.60 4.69
CA HIS A 43 9.24 -5.34 4.94
C HIS A 43 10.44 -4.56 4.40
N GLY A 44 11.43 -4.30 5.25
CA GLY A 44 12.51 -3.38 4.93
C GLY A 44 13.42 -3.79 3.76
N ASN A 45 13.50 -5.08 3.42
CA ASN A 45 14.25 -5.57 2.26
C ASN A 45 13.47 -5.56 0.94
N GLU A 46 12.19 -5.16 0.94
CA GLU A 46 11.31 -5.13 -0.23
C GLU A 46 11.25 -3.72 -0.81
N THR A 47 12.32 -3.30 -1.46
CA THR A 47 12.60 -1.90 -1.81
C THR A 47 12.19 -1.50 -3.22
N GLY A 48 11.55 -2.39 -3.99
CA GLY A 48 11.22 -2.20 -5.41
C GLY A 48 10.25 -1.06 -5.70
N SER A 49 9.42 -0.68 -4.74
CA SER A 49 8.46 0.42 -4.87
C SER A 49 9.07 1.82 -4.68
N LEU A 50 10.23 1.93 -4.00
CA LEU A 50 10.81 3.23 -3.63
C LEU A 50 11.10 4.15 -4.82
N PRO A 51 11.64 3.67 -5.96
CA PRO A 51 11.93 4.55 -7.10
C PRO A 51 10.69 5.18 -7.74
N ALA A 52 9.50 4.61 -7.52
CA ALA A 52 8.25 5.11 -8.08
C ALA A 52 7.69 6.33 -7.33
N ILE A 53 8.17 6.62 -6.12
CA ILE A 53 7.62 7.68 -5.26
C ILE A 53 7.71 9.04 -5.92
N ARG A 54 8.90 9.48 -6.33
CA ARG A 54 9.10 10.82 -6.91
C ARG A 54 8.27 11.01 -8.19
N PRO A 55 8.32 10.10 -9.19
CA PRO A 55 7.46 10.21 -10.37
C PRO A 55 5.95 10.20 -10.07
N PHE A 56 5.52 9.50 -9.00
CA PHE A 56 4.12 9.53 -8.59
C PHE A 56 3.75 10.88 -7.97
N VAL A 57 4.59 11.44 -7.10
CA VAL A 57 4.36 12.76 -6.49
C VAL A 57 4.28 13.84 -7.55
N ASP A 58 5.18 13.84 -8.54
CA ASP A 58 5.15 14.79 -9.66
C ASP A 58 3.83 14.68 -10.46
N HIS A 59 3.33 13.44 -10.65
CA HIS A 59 2.03 13.22 -11.29
C HIS A 59 0.88 13.70 -10.39
N LEU A 60 0.93 13.38 -9.10
CA LEU A 60 -0.07 13.74 -8.12
C LEU A 60 -0.24 15.27 -8.00
N GLU A 61 0.84 16.01 -8.10
CA GLU A 61 0.82 17.48 -7.99
C GLU A 61 0.37 18.19 -9.28
N THR A 62 0.45 17.52 -10.45
CA THR A 62 0.29 18.20 -11.74
C THR A 62 -0.83 17.67 -12.62
N GLN A 63 -1.24 16.41 -12.50
CA GLN A 63 -2.04 15.74 -13.52
C GLN A 63 -3.27 14.96 -13.02
N HIS A 64 -3.62 15.05 -11.74
CA HIS A 64 -4.76 14.31 -11.20
C HIS A 64 -6.09 15.06 -11.27
N GLN A 65 -7.20 14.33 -11.22
CA GLN A 65 -8.57 14.85 -11.07
C GLN A 65 -9.24 14.40 -9.76
N PHE A 66 -8.55 13.64 -8.96
CA PHE A 66 -9.04 13.12 -7.69
C PHE A 66 -9.21 14.24 -6.67
N LYS A 67 -10.29 14.20 -5.89
CA LYS A 67 -10.65 15.27 -4.93
C LYS A 67 -10.69 14.79 -3.48
N GLY A 68 -10.20 13.61 -3.22
CA GLY A 68 -10.11 13.04 -1.89
C GLY A 68 -8.72 13.21 -1.27
N LYS A 69 -8.38 12.29 -0.40
CA LYS A 69 -7.12 12.26 0.33
C LYS A 69 -6.19 11.17 -0.19
N VAL A 70 -4.90 11.47 -0.31
CA VAL A 70 -3.84 10.51 -0.64
C VAL A 70 -2.80 10.53 0.46
N SER A 71 -2.45 9.36 1.00
CA SER A 71 -1.33 9.20 1.93
C SER A 71 -0.33 8.19 1.39
N LEU A 72 0.95 8.52 1.51
CA LEU A 72 2.08 7.61 1.31
C LEU A 72 2.75 7.34 2.64
N PHE A 73 3.21 6.12 2.88
CA PHE A 73 4.05 5.84 4.04
C PHE A 73 5.18 4.86 3.72
N LEU A 74 6.30 5.02 4.42
CA LEU A 74 7.36 4.02 4.51
C LEU A 74 7.16 3.21 5.80
N GLY A 75 6.91 1.91 5.68
CA GLY A 75 6.57 1.04 6.80
C GLY A 75 7.75 0.86 7.78
N ASN A 76 8.73 0.06 7.40
CA ASN A 76 9.84 -0.34 8.28
C ASN A 76 11.18 0.23 7.81
N VAL A 77 11.35 1.53 7.96
CA VAL A 77 12.59 2.24 7.60
C VAL A 77 13.80 1.69 8.36
N ARG A 78 13.62 1.35 9.66
CA ARG A 78 14.71 0.78 10.48
C ARG A 78 15.24 -0.53 9.88
N ALA A 79 14.37 -1.41 9.45
CA ALA A 79 14.77 -2.67 8.80
C ALA A 79 15.34 -2.43 7.39
N ALA A 80 14.81 -1.46 6.63
CA ALA A 80 15.30 -1.12 5.29
C ALA A 80 16.75 -0.61 5.31
N MET A 81 17.11 0.20 6.30
CA MET A 81 18.48 0.71 6.47
C MET A 81 19.53 -0.38 6.72
N VAL A 82 19.13 -1.56 7.18
CA VAL A 82 20.00 -2.71 7.41
C VAL A 82 19.70 -3.88 6.46
N ASN A 83 18.88 -3.65 5.44
CA ASN A 83 18.46 -4.62 4.43
C ASN A 83 17.90 -5.92 5.05
N LYS A 84 17.02 -5.79 6.02
CA LYS A 84 16.33 -6.91 6.66
C LYS A 84 14.82 -6.81 6.42
N ARG A 85 14.14 -7.95 6.50
CA ARG A 85 12.68 -8.00 6.47
C ARG A 85 12.07 -7.22 7.65
N TYR A 86 12.58 -7.46 8.85
CA TYR A 86 12.21 -6.77 10.09
C TYR A 86 13.41 -6.76 11.06
N THR A 87 13.33 -6.01 12.15
CA THR A 87 14.39 -5.93 13.16
C THR A 87 14.08 -6.75 14.41
N GLU A 88 12.87 -6.71 14.91
CA GLU A 88 12.42 -7.37 16.16
C GLU A 88 11.21 -8.27 15.91
N ALA A 89 10.21 -7.79 15.15
CA ALA A 89 9.00 -8.52 14.80
C ALA A 89 8.59 -8.21 13.36
N ASP A 90 7.85 -9.12 12.71
CA ASP A 90 7.30 -8.85 11.37
C ASP A 90 6.21 -7.77 11.46
N LEU A 91 6.49 -6.57 10.91
CA LEU A 91 5.55 -5.44 10.93
C LEU A 91 4.19 -5.85 10.36
N ASN A 92 4.18 -6.66 9.28
CA ASN A 92 2.94 -7.14 8.65
C ASN A 92 2.28 -8.31 9.41
N ARG A 93 2.50 -8.42 10.71
CA ARG A 93 1.86 -9.40 11.62
C ARG A 93 1.37 -8.74 12.91
N VAL A 94 1.75 -7.50 13.18
CA VAL A 94 1.56 -6.89 14.51
C VAL A 94 0.54 -5.74 14.53
N PHE A 95 -0.35 -5.64 13.55
CA PHE A 95 -1.51 -4.73 13.57
C PHE A 95 -2.65 -5.25 14.45
N THR A 96 -2.34 -6.03 15.47
CA THR A 96 -3.28 -6.67 16.40
C THR A 96 -3.43 -5.85 17.66
N GLU A 97 -4.47 -6.14 18.48
CA GLU A 97 -4.59 -5.60 19.83
C GLU A 97 -3.71 -6.34 20.86
N GLN A 98 -3.03 -7.42 20.45
CA GLN A 98 -2.17 -8.20 21.33
C GLN A 98 -1.01 -7.36 21.86
N PRO A 99 -0.71 -7.39 23.16
CA PRO A 99 0.41 -6.67 23.73
C PRO A 99 1.74 -7.20 23.12
N SER A 100 2.56 -6.29 22.64
CA SER A 100 3.93 -6.57 22.19
C SER A 100 4.78 -5.33 22.48
N THR A 101 6.05 -5.52 22.75
CA THR A 101 7.02 -4.46 23.05
C THR A 101 8.13 -4.43 22.01
N SER A 102 7.79 -4.51 20.71
CA SER A 102 8.76 -4.40 19.63
C SER A 102 8.64 -3.06 18.92
N TYR A 103 9.75 -2.62 18.30
CA TYR A 103 9.76 -1.45 17.43
C TYR A 103 8.65 -1.54 16.36
N GLU A 104 8.49 -2.69 15.73
CA GLU A 104 7.49 -2.88 14.69
C GLU A 104 6.06 -2.81 15.22
N ARG A 105 5.83 -3.17 16.49
CA ARG A 105 4.52 -2.97 17.12
C ARG A 105 4.20 -1.50 17.33
N ASP A 106 5.16 -0.72 17.84
CA ASP A 106 5.00 0.72 18.00
C ASP A 106 4.76 1.37 16.63
N ARG A 107 5.52 0.94 15.61
CA ARG A 107 5.33 1.40 14.24
C ARG A 107 3.94 1.05 13.67
N ALA A 108 3.42 -0.14 13.94
CA ALA A 108 2.06 -0.53 13.54
C ALA A 108 1.00 0.36 14.20
N LEU A 109 1.17 0.74 15.46
CA LEU A 109 0.26 1.67 16.15
C LEU A 109 0.25 3.06 15.50
N GLU A 110 1.43 3.59 15.14
CA GLU A 110 1.54 4.86 14.40
C GLU A 110 0.80 4.75 13.05
N LEU A 111 1.14 3.75 12.24
CA LEU A 111 0.55 3.55 10.91
C LEU A 111 -0.96 3.29 10.97
N SER A 112 -1.46 2.71 12.05
CA SER A 112 -2.88 2.49 12.28
C SER A 112 -3.69 3.80 12.22
N THR A 113 -3.09 4.95 12.54
CA THR A 113 -3.74 6.26 12.44
C THR A 113 -4.07 6.65 10.99
N ILE A 114 -3.26 6.20 10.04
CA ILE A 114 -3.50 6.38 8.60
C ILE A 114 -4.46 5.31 8.10
N LEU A 115 -4.17 4.05 8.40
CA LEU A 115 -4.82 2.87 7.81
C LEU A 115 -6.30 2.76 8.18
N LYS A 116 -6.70 3.16 9.38
CA LYS A 116 -8.10 3.04 9.84
C LYS A 116 -9.09 3.89 9.05
N SER A 117 -8.63 4.91 8.34
CA SER A 117 -9.49 5.77 7.49
C SER A 117 -9.31 5.49 5.99
N ALA A 118 -8.50 4.50 5.61
CA ALA A 118 -8.27 4.16 4.22
C ALA A 118 -9.53 3.61 3.56
N SER A 119 -9.98 4.21 2.46
CA SER A 119 -10.97 3.61 1.55
C SER A 119 -10.31 2.52 0.69
N LEU A 120 -9.06 2.77 0.28
CA LEU A 120 -8.20 1.80 -0.40
C LEU A 120 -6.79 1.87 0.20
N LEU A 121 -6.24 0.72 0.57
CA LEU A 121 -4.81 0.50 0.77
C LEU A 121 -4.27 -0.36 -0.36
N VAL A 122 -3.18 0.08 -0.99
CA VAL A 122 -2.29 -0.79 -1.75
C VAL A 122 -0.95 -0.86 -1.01
N ASP A 123 -0.64 -2.02 -0.45
CA ASP A 123 0.64 -2.29 0.22
C ASP A 123 1.58 -3.02 -0.76
N PHE A 124 2.68 -2.37 -1.13
CA PHE A 124 3.62 -2.88 -2.12
C PHE A 124 4.66 -3.78 -1.48
N HIS A 125 4.63 -5.05 -1.86
CA HIS A 125 5.49 -6.11 -1.36
C HIS A 125 6.31 -6.77 -2.46
N GLN A 126 7.30 -7.54 -2.06
CA GLN A 126 8.11 -8.35 -2.95
C GLN A 126 8.38 -9.73 -2.35
N THR A 127 8.59 -10.72 -3.21
CA THR A 127 8.88 -12.09 -2.80
C THR A 127 10.38 -12.30 -2.55
N ILE A 128 10.72 -13.25 -1.68
CA ILE A 128 12.11 -13.65 -1.43
C ILE A 128 12.71 -14.33 -2.67
N LEU A 129 11.94 -15.21 -3.29
CA LEU A 129 12.32 -15.91 -4.52
C LEU A 129 11.76 -15.20 -5.74
N ALA A 130 12.42 -15.39 -6.89
CA ALA A 130 11.91 -14.89 -8.15
C ALA A 130 10.49 -15.42 -8.40
N SER A 131 9.57 -14.51 -8.68
CA SER A 131 8.23 -14.81 -9.19
C SER A 131 8.16 -14.30 -10.62
N ASN A 132 7.70 -15.14 -11.54
CA ASN A 132 7.58 -14.75 -12.96
C ASN A 132 6.38 -13.83 -13.21
N GLU A 133 5.42 -13.82 -12.30
CA GLU A 133 4.19 -13.04 -12.41
C GLU A 133 3.87 -12.35 -11.09
N PRO A 134 3.51 -11.08 -11.09
CA PRO A 134 2.98 -10.41 -9.92
C PRO A 134 1.60 -10.96 -9.55
N PHE A 135 1.22 -10.81 -8.30
CA PHE A 135 -0.11 -11.19 -7.83
C PHE A 135 -0.60 -10.30 -6.69
N TYR A 136 -1.92 -10.14 -6.60
CA TYR A 136 -2.53 -9.54 -5.42
C TYR A 136 -2.84 -10.61 -4.39
N ILE A 137 -2.66 -10.30 -3.10
CA ILE A 137 -3.10 -11.13 -1.98
C ILE A 137 -3.90 -10.26 -1.00
N PHE A 138 -5.08 -10.75 -0.58
CA PHE A 138 -5.96 -10.03 0.34
C PHE A 138 -7.03 -10.97 0.95
N PRO A 139 -7.62 -10.62 2.12
CA PRO A 139 -8.82 -11.29 2.61
C PRO A 139 -9.98 -10.99 1.67
N TYR A 140 -10.72 -12.03 1.23
CA TYR A 140 -11.76 -11.86 0.23
C TYR A 140 -12.91 -11.02 0.75
N HIS A 141 -13.17 -9.91 0.07
CA HIS A 141 -14.39 -9.09 0.17
C HIS A 141 -14.61 -8.38 -1.16
N ARG A 142 -15.87 -8.02 -1.46
CA ARG A 142 -16.21 -7.50 -2.79
C ARG A 142 -15.39 -6.26 -3.19
N PRO A 143 -15.32 -5.19 -2.39
CA PRO A 143 -14.54 -4.01 -2.77
C PRO A 143 -13.07 -4.32 -3.06
N GLY A 144 -12.40 -5.11 -2.22
CA GLY A 144 -11.01 -5.51 -2.45
C GLY A 144 -10.82 -6.33 -3.72
N TYR A 145 -11.76 -7.24 -4.02
CA TYR A 145 -11.75 -7.99 -5.27
C TYR A 145 -11.91 -7.08 -6.50
N TYR A 146 -12.85 -6.12 -6.46
CA TYR A 146 -13.05 -5.18 -7.56
C TYR A 146 -11.84 -4.26 -7.75
N TRP A 147 -11.29 -3.73 -6.66
CA TRP A 147 -10.07 -2.94 -6.72
C TRP A 147 -8.91 -3.74 -7.31
N ALA A 148 -8.62 -4.94 -6.82
CA ALA A 148 -7.53 -5.77 -7.33
C ALA A 148 -7.65 -6.06 -8.84
N ARG A 149 -8.87 -6.26 -9.34
CA ARG A 149 -9.14 -6.40 -10.78
C ARG A 149 -8.89 -5.12 -11.57
N LEU A 150 -9.36 -3.99 -11.04
CA LEU A 150 -9.26 -2.69 -11.70
C LEU A 150 -7.85 -2.12 -11.69
N LEU A 151 -7.09 -2.32 -10.62
CA LEU A 151 -5.72 -1.85 -10.51
C LEU A 151 -4.82 -2.48 -11.58
N ALA A 152 -5.16 -3.65 -12.09
CA ALA A 152 -4.39 -4.38 -13.09
C ALA A 152 -2.93 -4.63 -12.65
N GLY A 153 -2.03 -4.89 -13.59
CA GLY A 153 -0.62 -5.14 -13.28
C GLY A 153 -0.33 -6.54 -12.72
N ALA A 154 -1.33 -7.25 -12.21
CA ALA A 154 -1.22 -8.62 -11.74
C ALA A 154 -2.33 -9.49 -12.33
N LYS A 155 -1.94 -10.67 -12.80
CA LYS A 155 -2.84 -11.65 -13.42
C LYS A 155 -3.55 -12.52 -12.39
N TYR A 156 -2.91 -12.75 -11.25
CA TYR A 156 -3.40 -13.66 -10.23
C TYR A 156 -3.90 -12.92 -9.01
N LEU A 157 -5.04 -13.36 -8.50
CA LEU A 157 -5.64 -12.89 -7.26
C LEU A 157 -5.63 -14.05 -6.25
N VAL A 158 -4.85 -13.92 -5.19
CA VAL A 158 -4.77 -14.90 -4.11
C VAL A 158 -5.63 -14.38 -2.97
N THR A 159 -6.68 -15.13 -2.63
CA THR A 159 -7.60 -14.72 -1.59
C THR A 159 -7.76 -15.77 -0.51
N ARG A 160 -8.17 -15.34 0.67
CA ARG A 160 -8.55 -16.19 1.79
C ARG A 160 -9.91 -15.74 2.34
N HIS A 161 -10.60 -16.63 3.03
CA HIS A 161 -11.83 -16.25 3.69
C HIS A 161 -11.56 -15.15 4.73
N PRO A 162 -12.38 -14.08 4.78
CA PRO A 162 -12.09 -12.89 5.62
C PRO A 162 -12.01 -13.19 7.13
N ASN A 163 -12.64 -14.28 7.60
CA ASN A 163 -12.57 -14.70 8.99
C ASN A 163 -11.29 -15.51 9.33
N TYR A 164 -10.43 -15.78 8.35
CA TYR A 164 -9.15 -16.43 8.58
C TYR A 164 -8.01 -15.44 8.51
N GLN A 165 -7.32 -15.25 9.64
CA GLN A 165 -6.09 -14.48 9.69
C GLN A 165 -5.02 -15.14 8.81
N PHE A 166 -4.12 -14.34 8.26
CA PHE A 166 -2.98 -14.85 7.49
C PHE A 166 -2.14 -15.84 8.30
N SER A 167 -1.94 -15.55 9.59
CA SER A 167 -1.42 -16.50 10.57
C SER A 167 -2.12 -16.29 11.92
N ALA A 168 -2.22 -17.35 12.70
CA ALA A 168 -2.95 -17.34 13.98
C ALA A 168 -2.40 -16.25 14.94
N GLY A 169 -3.27 -15.39 15.44
CA GLY A 169 -2.92 -14.31 16.37
C GLY A 169 -2.19 -13.13 15.74
N SER A 170 -2.10 -13.06 14.40
CA SER A 170 -1.51 -11.93 13.68
C SER A 170 -2.57 -11.11 12.95
N MET A 171 -2.20 -9.90 12.53
CA MET A 171 -2.99 -9.08 11.62
C MET A 171 -2.05 -8.33 10.68
N CYS A 172 -2.31 -8.45 9.39
CA CYS A 172 -1.61 -7.74 8.32
C CYS A 172 -2.23 -6.35 8.08
N THR A 173 -1.57 -5.51 7.29
CA THR A 173 -2.06 -4.18 6.89
C THR A 173 -3.40 -4.26 6.16
N ASP A 174 -3.55 -5.20 5.22
CA ASP A 174 -4.77 -5.44 4.44
C ASP A 174 -5.94 -5.92 5.32
N GLU A 175 -5.67 -6.80 6.28
CA GLU A 175 -6.64 -7.26 7.29
C GLU A 175 -7.09 -6.11 8.21
N TYR A 176 -6.13 -5.25 8.61
CA TYR A 176 -6.44 -4.11 9.45
C TYR A 176 -7.36 -3.12 8.74
N VAL A 177 -7.07 -2.79 7.49
CA VAL A 177 -7.92 -1.90 6.68
C VAL A 177 -9.32 -2.49 6.48
N LEU A 178 -9.41 -3.79 6.17
CA LEU A 178 -10.70 -4.49 6.06
C LEU A 178 -11.50 -4.43 7.36
N ALA A 179 -10.85 -4.64 8.51
CA ALA A 179 -11.51 -4.57 9.83
C ALA A 179 -12.08 -3.18 10.14
N HIS A 180 -11.59 -2.13 9.46
CA HIS A 180 -12.07 -0.74 9.60
C HIS A 180 -12.96 -0.28 8.43
N GLY A 181 -13.40 -1.21 7.57
CA GLY A 181 -14.39 -0.95 6.51
C GLY A 181 -13.79 -0.53 5.16
N GLY A 182 -12.47 -0.47 5.03
CA GLY A 182 -11.80 -0.16 3.77
C GLY A 182 -11.45 -1.40 2.93
N ALA A 183 -10.89 -1.18 1.75
CA ALA A 183 -10.36 -2.20 0.88
C ALA A 183 -8.83 -2.25 1.01
N GLY A 184 -8.29 -3.28 1.66
CA GLY A 184 -6.86 -3.54 1.73
C GLY A 184 -6.45 -4.61 0.72
N VAL A 185 -5.44 -4.31 -0.12
CA VAL A 185 -4.83 -5.26 -1.05
C VAL A 185 -3.31 -5.15 -0.98
N THR A 186 -2.64 -6.29 -0.95
CA THR A 186 -1.18 -6.39 -1.02
C THR A 186 -0.78 -6.79 -2.43
N LEU A 187 0.12 -6.03 -3.07
CA LEU A 187 0.67 -6.34 -4.39
C LEU A 187 2.08 -6.92 -4.23
N GLU A 188 2.21 -8.20 -4.54
CA GLU A 188 3.49 -8.93 -4.62
C GLU A 188 4.10 -8.74 -6.01
N MET A 189 5.17 -7.95 -6.11
CA MET A 189 5.75 -7.51 -7.37
C MET A 189 6.88 -8.42 -7.90
N GLY A 190 7.12 -9.57 -7.28
CA GLY A 190 8.23 -10.45 -7.60
C GLY A 190 9.47 -10.20 -6.72
N GLN A 191 10.64 -10.62 -7.18
CA GLN A 191 11.85 -10.70 -6.35
C GLN A 191 12.24 -9.36 -5.71
N ALA A 192 12.62 -9.41 -4.43
CA ALA A 192 13.03 -8.25 -3.65
C ALA A 192 14.23 -7.49 -4.27
N GLY A 193 14.17 -6.17 -4.16
CA GLY A 193 15.15 -5.22 -4.69
C GLY A 193 14.57 -4.27 -5.72
N THR A 194 15.33 -3.23 -6.07
CA THR A 194 14.91 -2.24 -7.07
C THR A 194 15.10 -2.78 -8.49
N SER A 195 14.10 -2.55 -9.33
CA SER A 195 14.14 -2.85 -10.77
C SER A 195 13.21 -1.90 -11.53
N ASP A 196 13.46 -1.69 -12.82
CA ASP A 196 12.58 -0.89 -13.67
C ASP A 196 11.16 -1.48 -13.70
N TRP A 197 11.06 -2.80 -13.76
CA TRP A 197 9.79 -3.52 -13.69
C TRP A 197 8.98 -3.20 -12.42
N ALA A 198 9.57 -3.34 -11.24
CA ALA A 198 8.89 -3.06 -9.97
C ALA A 198 8.52 -1.58 -9.84
N THR A 199 9.39 -0.69 -10.34
CA THR A 199 9.15 0.76 -10.40
C THR A 199 7.94 1.09 -11.28
N ASP A 200 7.91 0.57 -12.50
CA ASP A 200 6.84 0.82 -13.47
C ASP A 200 5.51 0.24 -12.99
N LEU A 201 5.53 -0.96 -12.41
CA LEU A 201 4.34 -1.61 -11.86
C LEU A 201 3.77 -0.80 -10.69
N THR A 202 4.62 -0.35 -9.75
CA THR A 202 4.21 0.49 -8.62
C THR A 202 3.59 1.81 -9.11
N LEU A 203 4.30 2.52 -9.99
CA LEU A 203 3.85 3.80 -10.52
C LEU A 203 2.54 3.69 -11.29
N THR A 204 2.42 2.68 -12.14
CA THR A 204 1.19 2.42 -12.91
C THR A 204 0.02 2.10 -11.99
N THR A 205 0.23 1.26 -10.97
CA THR A 205 -0.81 0.90 -9.99
C THR A 205 -1.29 2.11 -9.21
N MET A 206 -0.40 2.96 -8.72
CA MET A 206 -0.77 4.18 -7.99
C MET A 206 -1.53 5.16 -8.87
N LYS A 207 -1.07 5.42 -10.10
CA LYS A 207 -1.76 6.30 -11.06
C LYS A 207 -3.14 5.77 -11.44
N ARG A 208 -3.25 4.46 -11.61
CA ARG A 208 -4.53 3.81 -11.95
C ARG A 208 -5.51 3.89 -10.79
N ALA A 209 -5.06 3.65 -9.54
CA ALA A 209 -5.89 3.83 -8.35
C ALA A 209 -6.46 5.26 -8.29
N LEU A 210 -5.61 6.25 -8.51
CA LEU A 210 -6.00 7.66 -8.50
C LEU A 210 -7.04 7.98 -9.59
N SER A 211 -6.83 7.47 -10.81
CA SER A 211 -7.74 7.68 -11.94
C SER A 211 -9.10 7.02 -11.72
N ILE A 212 -9.11 5.78 -11.20
CA ILE A 212 -10.36 5.07 -10.89
C ILE A 212 -11.11 5.81 -9.78
N ALA A 213 -10.44 6.13 -8.68
CA ALA A 213 -11.04 6.84 -7.55
C ALA A 213 -11.65 8.19 -7.96
N ALA A 214 -10.99 8.91 -8.86
CA ALA A 214 -11.50 10.19 -9.38
C ALA A 214 -12.82 10.06 -10.16
N SER A 215 -13.14 8.87 -10.66
CA SER A 215 -14.38 8.58 -11.39
C SER A 215 -15.44 7.85 -10.58
N LEU A 216 -15.11 7.41 -9.34
CA LEU A 216 -16.05 6.65 -8.54
C LEU A 216 -17.15 7.53 -7.95
N GLU A 217 -18.39 7.05 -8.07
CA GLU A 217 -19.56 7.63 -7.43
C GLU A 217 -19.91 6.85 -6.14
N ASP A 218 -19.84 5.52 -6.21
CA ASP A 218 -20.12 4.61 -5.10
C ASP A 218 -19.53 3.20 -5.35
N GLU A 219 -19.81 2.26 -4.43
CA GLU A 219 -19.39 0.86 -4.54
C GLU A 219 -20.03 0.12 -5.73
N THR A 220 -21.27 0.47 -6.08
CA THR A 220 -21.97 -0.12 -7.23
C THR A 220 -21.29 0.27 -8.53
N HIS A 221 -20.80 1.51 -8.61
CA HIS A 221 -19.99 1.96 -9.74
C HIS A 221 -18.65 1.21 -9.81
N LEU A 222 -17.98 0.97 -8.67
CA LEU A 222 -16.75 0.16 -8.62
C LEU A 222 -16.98 -1.26 -9.15
N GLU A 223 -18.07 -1.92 -8.73
CA GLU A 223 -18.48 -3.23 -9.25
C GLU A 223 -18.72 -3.20 -10.76
N SER A 224 -19.45 -2.19 -11.23
CA SER A 224 -19.76 -2.03 -12.67
C SER A 224 -18.47 -1.86 -13.50
N LEU A 225 -17.52 -1.05 -13.04
CA LEU A 225 -16.23 -0.87 -13.70
C LEU A 225 -15.44 -2.18 -13.75
N ALA A 226 -15.39 -2.93 -12.64
CA ALA A 226 -14.68 -4.19 -12.56
C ALA A 226 -15.25 -5.26 -13.50
N ASN A 227 -16.56 -5.29 -13.67
CA ASN A 227 -17.25 -6.26 -14.54
C ASN A 227 -17.14 -5.92 -16.04
N ARG A 228 -16.95 -4.63 -16.41
CA ARG A 228 -16.71 -4.22 -17.81
C ARG A 228 -15.31 -4.57 -18.32
N GLY A 229 -14.34 -4.77 -17.44
CA GLY A 229 -12.97 -5.12 -17.80
C GLY A 229 -12.79 -6.55 -18.30
N ASP A 230 -13.87 -7.35 -18.34
CA ASP A 230 -13.86 -8.74 -18.84
C ASP A 230 -14.21 -8.86 -20.35
N THR A 231 -14.37 -7.76 -21.07
CA THR A 231 -14.57 -7.69 -22.52
C THR A 231 -13.35 -7.07 -23.19
#